data_e6a7b9b61ee4572e86a5bf5a2d7a3b3d
#
_entry.id   e6a7b9b61ee4572e86a5bf5a2d7a3b3d
#
_cell.length_a   1.000
_cell.length_b   1.000
_cell.length_c   1.000
_cell.angle_alpha   90.00
_cell.angle_beta   90.00
_cell.angle_gamma   90.00
#
_symmetry.space_group_name_H-M   'P 1'
#
loop_
_entity.id
_entity.type
_entity.pdbx_description
1 polymer ?
#
loop_
_entity_poly.entity_id
_entity_poly.type
_entity_poly.pdbx_seq_one_letter_code
_entity_poly.pdbx_strand_id
1 'polypeptide(L)'
;YETGYIFGDITKSTVKQQIYNEIDRWQKLGNDGIDVVIATPPCQGISVINHKKNANEINRNSLVVESVEIIKKICPRFFIFENVMAFQKTLCITPDEQIMPIGDYVREALGNDYVISGRILNFMNYGSNSSRTRTLMIGVHKKYRNTIVPFDLYPAYRTEKTLRDVIGHFPSLEWGEISDTDFYHAFRTYSPEMRSWIHDLKEGQSAFDNEDPNKRPHRIVHGERIENTRKNRDKYTRQPWDRFVQCVHTRND
;
A
#
# COMPACT_ATOMS: atom_id res chain seq x y z
N TYR A 1 -15.44 15.36 -10.28
CA TYR A 1 -14.64 15.66 -11.47
C TYR A 1 -15.38 15.07 -12.67
N GLU A 2 -15.71 15.88 -13.67
CA GLU A 2 -16.48 15.46 -14.85
C GLU A 2 -15.61 14.71 -15.88
N THR A 3 -14.30 14.82 -15.79
CA THR A 3 -13.34 14.18 -16.69
C THR A 3 -12.15 13.61 -15.92
N GLY A 4 -11.51 12.58 -16.48
CA GLY A 4 -10.27 11.99 -15.93
C GLY A 4 -10.49 10.85 -14.93
N TYR A 5 -11.74 10.50 -14.58
CA TYR A 5 -12.05 9.33 -13.76
C TYR A 5 -12.78 8.26 -14.58
N ILE A 6 -12.23 7.07 -14.62
CA ILE A 6 -12.83 5.90 -15.28
C ILE A 6 -13.06 4.83 -14.22
N PHE A 7 -14.32 4.53 -13.96
CA PHE A 7 -14.71 3.45 -13.05
C PHE A 7 -15.00 2.19 -13.86
N GLY A 8 -14.34 1.09 -13.50
CA GLY A 8 -14.62 -0.19 -14.14
C GLY A 8 -13.58 -1.26 -13.86
N ASP A 9 -13.87 -2.45 -14.30
CA ASP A 9 -12.97 -3.58 -14.24
C ASP A 9 -11.95 -3.46 -15.38
N ILE A 10 -10.67 -3.26 -15.03
CA ILE A 10 -9.57 -3.07 -15.98
C ILE A 10 -9.32 -4.27 -16.90
N THR A 11 -9.83 -5.45 -16.55
CA THR A 11 -9.77 -6.64 -17.41
C THR A 11 -10.70 -6.54 -18.63
N LYS A 12 -11.65 -5.61 -18.60
CA LYS A 12 -12.61 -5.42 -19.68
C LYS A 12 -12.04 -4.52 -20.77
N SER A 13 -12.12 -4.98 -22.01
CA SER A 13 -11.67 -4.21 -23.19
C SER A 13 -12.37 -2.85 -23.31
N THR A 14 -13.65 -2.78 -22.92
CA THR A 14 -14.42 -1.53 -22.91
C THR A 14 -13.84 -0.48 -21.96
N VAL A 15 -13.37 -0.88 -20.79
CA VAL A 15 -12.72 0.02 -19.82
C VAL A 15 -11.35 0.50 -20.35
N LYS A 16 -10.55 -0.41 -20.91
CA LYS A 16 -9.29 -0.04 -21.56
C LYS A 16 -9.51 0.94 -22.72
N GLN A 17 -10.56 0.73 -23.51
CA GLN A 17 -10.89 1.63 -24.61
C GLN A 17 -11.28 3.02 -24.12
N GLN A 18 -11.98 3.15 -22.98
CA GLN A 18 -12.26 4.45 -22.35
C GLN A 18 -10.98 5.18 -21.97
N ILE A 19 -9.98 4.46 -21.42
CA ILE A 19 -8.67 5.04 -21.09
C ILE A 19 -8.00 5.58 -22.36
N TYR A 20 -7.96 4.79 -23.42
CA TYR A 20 -7.33 5.22 -24.67
C TYR A 20 -8.06 6.40 -25.32
N ASN A 21 -9.38 6.40 -25.32
CA ASN A 21 -10.19 7.52 -25.82
C ASN A 21 -9.92 8.81 -25.02
N GLU A 22 -9.75 8.71 -23.70
CA GLU A 22 -9.44 9.87 -22.86
C GLU A 22 -8.03 10.41 -23.17
N ILE A 23 -7.04 9.55 -23.39
CA ILE A 23 -5.69 9.93 -23.80
C ILE A 23 -5.75 10.62 -25.16
N ASP A 24 -6.47 10.05 -26.14
CA ASP A 24 -6.63 10.64 -27.47
C ASP A 24 -7.29 12.03 -27.40
N ARG A 25 -8.27 12.19 -26.47
CA ARG A 25 -8.91 13.49 -26.22
C ARG A 25 -7.90 14.53 -25.72
N TRP A 26 -7.06 14.15 -24.75
CA TRP A 26 -6.01 15.01 -24.22
C TRP A 26 -4.98 15.41 -25.28
N GLN A 27 -4.57 14.48 -26.13
CA GLN A 27 -3.63 14.75 -27.23
C GLN A 27 -4.22 15.71 -28.26
N LYS A 28 -5.51 15.58 -28.60
CA LYS A 28 -6.23 16.52 -29.48
C LYS A 28 -6.31 17.95 -28.93
N LEU A 29 -6.17 18.12 -27.62
CA LEU A 29 -6.09 19.42 -26.96
C LEU A 29 -4.66 20.01 -26.97
N GLY A 30 -3.73 19.40 -27.69
CA GLY A 30 -2.36 19.90 -27.84
C GLY A 30 -1.39 19.42 -26.75
N ASN A 31 -1.79 18.44 -25.95
CA ASN A 31 -0.88 17.81 -24.98
C ASN A 31 -0.03 16.76 -25.66
N ASP A 32 1.23 16.65 -25.24
CA ASP A 32 2.08 15.53 -25.59
C ASP A 32 1.53 14.21 -24.98
N GLY A 33 2.12 13.08 -25.32
CA GLY A 33 1.73 11.79 -24.76
C GLY A 33 1.78 11.75 -23.23
N ILE A 34 1.49 10.58 -22.66
CA ILE A 34 1.49 10.38 -21.21
C ILE A 34 2.94 10.34 -20.69
N ASP A 35 3.24 11.18 -19.70
CA ASP A 35 4.55 11.19 -19.06
C ASP A 35 4.74 10.02 -18.11
N VAL A 36 3.77 9.75 -17.25
CA VAL A 36 3.89 8.75 -16.19
C VAL A 36 2.64 7.88 -16.10
N VAL A 37 2.84 6.57 -16.03
CA VAL A 37 1.81 5.61 -15.62
C VAL A 37 2.18 5.06 -14.25
N ILE A 38 1.33 5.29 -13.25
CA ILE A 38 1.47 4.72 -11.91
C ILE A 38 0.45 3.58 -11.78
N ALA A 39 0.92 2.38 -11.47
CA ALA A 39 0.08 1.22 -11.27
C ALA A 39 0.25 0.65 -9.86
N THR A 40 -0.86 0.51 -9.15
CA THR A 40 -0.93 -0.05 -7.79
C THR A 40 -1.92 -1.22 -7.75
N PRO A 41 -1.67 -2.29 -8.52
CA PRO A 41 -2.61 -3.41 -8.58
C PRO A 41 -2.79 -4.03 -7.20
N PRO A 42 -4.00 -4.49 -6.85
CA PRO A 42 -4.28 -5.04 -5.53
C PRO A 42 -3.44 -6.29 -5.25
N CYS A 43 -2.91 -6.37 -4.03
CA CYS A 43 -2.01 -7.44 -3.58
C CYS A 43 -2.72 -8.57 -2.82
N GLN A 44 -3.99 -8.82 -3.07
CA GLN A 44 -4.79 -9.78 -2.29
C GLN A 44 -4.30 -11.23 -2.36
N GLY A 45 -3.56 -11.61 -3.39
CA GLY A 45 -2.87 -12.90 -3.50
C GLY A 45 -1.41 -12.91 -3.03
N ILE A 46 -0.85 -11.75 -2.66
CA ILE A 46 0.58 -11.57 -2.33
C ILE A 46 0.85 -11.67 -0.82
N SER A 47 -0.20 -11.71 0.01
CA SER A 47 -0.04 -11.72 1.47
C SER A 47 0.76 -12.94 1.94
N VAL A 48 1.87 -12.67 2.63
CA VAL A 48 2.77 -13.66 3.24
C VAL A 48 2.05 -14.56 4.26
N ILE A 49 0.85 -14.14 4.70
CA ILE A 49 0.03 -14.85 5.69
C ILE A 49 -0.73 -16.03 5.06
N ASN A 50 -0.86 -16.08 3.76
CA ASN A 50 -1.64 -17.11 3.09
C ASN A 50 -0.73 -18.22 2.54
N HIS A 51 -0.41 -19.21 3.40
CA HIS A 51 0.38 -20.39 3.02
C HIS A 51 -0.36 -21.39 2.11
N LYS A 52 -1.64 -21.13 1.77
CA LYS A 52 -2.45 -21.96 0.88
C LYS A 52 -2.69 -21.20 -0.43
N LYS A 53 -1.73 -21.25 -1.35
CA LYS A 53 -1.87 -20.68 -2.70
C LYS A 53 -2.88 -21.51 -3.51
N ASN A 54 -4.08 -20.98 -3.68
CA ASN A 54 -5.07 -21.54 -4.60
C ASN A 54 -4.91 -20.91 -5.99
N ALA A 55 -5.29 -21.64 -7.05
CA ALA A 55 -5.27 -21.15 -8.43
C ALA A 55 -5.98 -19.79 -8.62
N ASN A 56 -7.02 -19.51 -7.82
CA ASN A 56 -7.74 -18.24 -7.80
C ASN A 56 -6.87 -17.05 -7.33
N GLU A 57 -5.82 -17.26 -6.56
CA GLU A 57 -4.93 -16.20 -6.10
C GLU A 57 -3.91 -15.81 -7.17
N ILE A 58 -3.45 -16.78 -7.94
CA ILE A 58 -2.56 -16.54 -9.09
C ILE A 58 -3.33 -15.74 -10.15
N ASN A 59 -4.61 -16.05 -10.39
CA ASN A 59 -5.47 -15.29 -11.29
C ASN A 59 -5.66 -13.82 -10.85
N ARG A 60 -5.70 -13.53 -9.55
CA ARG A 60 -5.80 -12.15 -9.05
C ARG A 60 -4.52 -11.34 -9.29
N ASN A 61 -3.38 -11.99 -9.39
CA ASN A 61 -2.12 -11.34 -9.72
C ASN A 61 -2.05 -10.95 -11.20
N SER A 62 -2.97 -11.43 -12.04
CA SER A 62 -3.08 -11.06 -13.46
C SER A 62 -3.41 -9.58 -13.70
N LEU A 63 -3.89 -8.83 -12.67
CA LEU A 63 -4.07 -7.38 -12.80
C LEU A 63 -2.76 -6.62 -13.05
N VAL A 64 -1.62 -7.21 -12.70
CA VAL A 64 -0.32 -6.68 -13.11
C VAL A 64 -0.13 -6.80 -14.63
N VAL A 65 -0.59 -7.90 -15.19
CA VAL A 65 -0.52 -8.15 -16.65
C VAL A 65 -1.31 -7.08 -17.40
N GLU A 66 -2.51 -6.75 -16.92
CA GLU A 66 -3.33 -5.68 -17.47
C GLU A 66 -2.61 -4.32 -17.43
N SER A 67 -1.93 -4.05 -16.33
CA SER A 67 -1.13 -2.83 -16.18
C SER A 67 0.04 -2.79 -17.17
N VAL A 68 0.72 -3.91 -17.38
CA VAL A 68 1.81 -4.03 -18.36
C VAL A 68 1.30 -3.80 -19.78
N GLU A 69 0.15 -4.38 -20.15
CA GLU A 69 -0.47 -4.19 -21.46
C GLU A 69 -0.85 -2.73 -21.73
N ILE A 70 -1.37 -2.04 -20.70
CA ILE A 70 -1.67 -0.61 -20.78
C ILE A 70 -0.37 0.20 -20.96
N ILE A 71 0.68 -0.10 -20.21
CA ILE A 71 1.99 0.57 -20.34
C ILE A 71 2.56 0.37 -21.75
N LYS A 72 2.52 -0.86 -22.29
CA LYS A 72 2.93 -1.13 -23.68
C LYS A 72 2.15 -0.28 -24.69
N LYS A 73 0.84 -0.20 -24.53
CA LYS A 73 -0.03 0.52 -25.47
C LYS A 73 0.14 2.03 -25.39
N ILE A 74 0.29 2.59 -24.19
CA ILE A 74 0.44 4.03 -23.96
C ILE A 74 1.86 4.50 -24.26
N CYS A 75 2.84 3.65 -24.01
CA CYS A 75 4.28 3.94 -24.14
C CYS A 75 4.71 5.24 -23.42
N PRO A 76 4.45 5.35 -22.09
CA PRO A 76 4.75 6.56 -21.33
C PRO A 76 6.27 6.80 -21.23
N ARG A 77 6.67 8.02 -20.87
CA ARG A 77 8.09 8.32 -20.56
C ARG A 77 8.60 7.50 -19.39
N PHE A 78 7.75 7.34 -18.37
CA PHE A 78 8.04 6.61 -17.13
C PHE A 78 6.86 5.73 -16.72
N PHE A 79 7.17 4.63 -16.03
CA PHE A 79 6.15 3.90 -15.28
C PHE A 79 6.62 3.59 -13.87
N ILE A 80 5.67 3.45 -12.94
CA ILE A 80 5.93 3.09 -11.56
C ILE A 80 4.91 2.04 -11.12
N PHE A 81 5.41 0.88 -10.65
CA PHE A 81 4.61 -0.04 -9.85
C PHE A 81 4.91 0.18 -8.38
N GLU A 82 3.89 0.41 -7.55
CA GLU A 82 3.98 0.37 -6.09
C GLU A 82 3.23 -0.84 -5.56
N ASN A 83 3.87 -1.59 -4.66
CA ASN A 83 3.23 -2.76 -4.06
C ASN A 83 3.96 -3.22 -2.79
N VAL A 84 3.47 -4.30 -2.16
CA VAL A 84 4.11 -4.93 -1.00
C VAL A 84 5.48 -5.51 -1.33
N MET A 85 6.31 -5.76 -0.30
CA MET A 85 7.69 -6.23 -0.44
C MET A 85 7.84 -7.47 -1.34
N ALA A 86 6.88 -8.40 -1.28
CA ALA A 86 6.95 -9.65 -2.02
C ALA A 86 6.61 -9.52 -3.53
N PHE A 87 6.18 -8.34 -3.98
CA PHE A 87 5.64 -8.10 -5.33
C PHE A 87 6.46 -8.73 -6.45
N GLN A 88 7.75 -8.44 -6.50
CA GLN A 88 8.60 -8.92 -7.60
C GLN A 88 8.75 -10.45 -7.62
N LYS A 89 8.64 -11.11 -6.46
CA LYS A 89 8.79 -12.58 -6.33
C LYS A 89 7.45 -13.31 -6.41
N THR A 90 6.34 -12.60 -6.41
CA THR A 90 5.01 -13.19 -6.51
C THR A 90 4.77 -13.68 -7.92
N LEU A 91 4.14 -14.85 -8.04
CA LEU A 91 3.84 -15.46 -9.32
C LEU A 91 2.61 -14.80 -9.96
N CYS A 92 2.63 -14.60 -11.27
CA CYS A 92 1.50 -14.26 -12.12
C CYS A 92 1.38 -15.25 -13.28
N ILE A 93 0.24 -15.24 -13.95
CA ILE A 93 0.02 -15.94 -15.21
C ILE A 93 0.13 -14.90 -16.32
N THR A 94 1.03 -15.14 -17.25
CA THR A 94 1.26 -14.27 -18.42
C THR A 94 0.17 -14.49 -19.49
N PRO A 95 0.04 -13.62 -20.50
CA PRO A 95 -0.94 -13.80 -21.57
C PRO A 95 -0.80 -15.10 -22.37
N ASP A 96 0.41 -15.67 -22.43
CA ASP A 96 0.72 -16.97 -23.04
C ASP A 96 0.68 -18.14 -22.03
N GLU A 97 -0.04 -17.94 -20.91
CA GLU A 97 -0.34 -18.95 -19.89
C GLU A 97 0.90 -19.48 -19.13
N GLN A 98 2.05 -18.81 -19.21
CA GLN A 98 3.20 -19.17 -18.40
C GLN A 98 3.05 -18.64 -16.97
N ILE A 99 3.62 -19.37 -16.02
CA ILE A 99 3.68 -18.96 -14.61
C ILE A 99 5.10 -18.49 -14.31
N MET A 100 5.25 -17.21 -13.97
CA MET A 100 6.54 -16.64 -13.62
C MET A 100 6.43 -15.53 -12.56
N PRO A 101 7.56 -15.14 -11.93
CA PRO A 101 7.59 -14.00 -11.03
C PRO A 101 7.20 -12.69 -11.75
N ILE A 102 6.39 -11.87 -11.08
CA ILE A 102 5.94 -10.57 -11.62
C ILE A 102 7.15 -9.71 -12.07
N GLY A 103 8.22 -9.69 -11.26
CA GLY A 103 9.40 -8.91 -11.60
C GLY A 103 10.06 -9.34 -12.90
N ASP A 104 10.06 -10.63 -13.19
CA ASP A 104 10.64 -11.19 -14.41
C ASP A 104 9.72 -10.92 -15.60
N TYR A 105 8.42 -11.12 -15.45
CA TYR A 105 7.43 -10.78 -16.46
C TYR A 105 7.49 -9.29 -16.87
N VAL A 106 7.54 -8.38 -15.91
CA VAL A 106 7.64 -6.93 -16.21
C VAL A 106 8.92 -6.62 -16.98
N ARG A 107 10.06 -7.24 -16.62
CA ARG A 107 11.34 -7.03 -17.33
C ARG A 107 11.33 -7.64 -18.73
N GLU A 108 10.76 -8.83 -18.89
CA GLU A 108 10.62 -9.47 -20.19
C GLU A 108 9.71 -8.66 -21.12
N ALA A 109 8.53 -8.28 -20.60
CA ALA A 109 7.50 -7.62 -21.38
C ALA A 109 7.82 -6.17 -21.77
N LEU A 110 8.56 -5.43 -20.92
CA LEU A 110 8.84 -4.00 -21.08
C LEU A 110 10.34 -3.69 -21.28
N GLY A 111 11.22 -4.65 -21.07
CA GLY A 111 12.67 -4.42 -21.07
C GLY A 111 13.25 -4.06 -22.43
N ASN A 112 12.54 -4.31 -23.54
CA ASN A 112 12.96 -3.85 -24.86
C ASN A 112 12.91 -2.33 -24.99
N ASP A 113 11.91 -1.69 -24.36
CA ASP A 113 11.66 -0.25 -24.48
C ASP A 113 12.10 0.54 -23.26
N TYR A 114 12.24 -0.11 -22.11
CA TYR A 114 12.50 0.54 -20.81
C TYR A 114 13.77 0.04 -20.15
N VAL A 115 14.46 0.94 -19.45
CA VAL A 115 15.42 0.61 -18.39
C VAL A 115 14.63 0.49 -17.10
N ILE A 116 14.71 -0.66 -16.41
CA ILE A 116 13.84 -0.99 -15.28
C ILE A 116 14.67 -1.27 -14.03
N SER A 117 14.28 -0.65 -12.91
CA SER A 117 14.85 -0.92 -11.60
C SER A 117 13.73 -1.20 -10.58
N GLY A 118 13.94 -2.17 -9.71
CA GLY A 118 13.01 -2.51 -8.63
C GLY A 118 13.71 -2.49 -7.27
N ARG A 119 13.19 -1.72 -6.31
CA ARG A 119 13.73 -1.57 -4.96
C ARG A 119 12.66 -1.72 -3.90
N ILE A 120 13.08 -2.23 -2.75
CA ILE A 120 12.27 -2.22 -1.53
C ILE A 120 12.69 -1.00 -0.71
N LEU A 121 11.72 -0.15 -0.39
CA LEU A 121 11.91 1.09 0.36
C LEU A 121 11.03 1.09 1.60
N ASN A 122 11.53 1.64 2.69
CA ASN A 122 10.70 2.00 3.83
C ASN A 122 10.45 3.51 3.77
N PHE A 123 9.20 3.91 3.62
CA PHE A 123 8.83 5.31 3.40
C PHE A 123 9.11 6.22 4.60
N MET A 124 9.26 5.67 5.80
CA MET A 124 9.73 6.45 6.96
C MET A 124 11.05 7.18 6.69
N ASN A 125 11.95 6.57 5.90
CA ASN A 125 13.24 7.17 5.56
C ASN A 125 13.12 8.34 4.58
N TYR A 126 11.93 8.58 4.04
CA TYR A 126 11.66 9.58 3.01
C TYR A 126 10.56 10.58 3.41
N GLY A 127 10.42 10.80 4.73
CA GLY A 127 9.51 11.80 5.27
C GLY A 127 8.09 11.31 5.57
N SER A 128 7.81 10.02 5.38
CA SER A 128 6.58 9.45 5.92
C SER A 128 6.65 9.39 7.44
N ASN A 129 5.55 9.73 8.09
CA ASN A 129 5.39 9.62 9.54
C ASN A 129 5.17 8.17 10.02
N SER A 130 5.18 7.21 9.11
CA SER A 130 4.93 5.81 9.45
C SER A 130 5.90 4.86 8.75
N SER A 131 6.23 3.78 9.43
CA SER A 131 7.01 2.68 8.87
C SER A 131 6.15 1.89 7.87
N ARG A 132 6.31 2.19 6.59
CA ARG A 132 5.60 1.51 5.48
C ARG A 132 6.61 1.02 4.45
N THR A 133 6.87 -0.26 4.44
CA THR A 133 7.79 -0.88 3.49
C THR A 133 7.05 -1.33 2.24
N ARG A 134 7.56 -0.88 1.07
CA ARG A 134 6.97 -1.17 -0.24
C ARG A 134 8.05 -1.45 -1.28
N THR A 135 7.67 -2.21 -2.29
CA THR A 135 8.44 -2.30 -3.54
C THR A 135 8.02 -1.15 -4.45
N LEU A 136 8.99 -0.39 -4.93
CA LEU A 136 8.83 0.47 -6.10
C LEU A 136 9.61 -0.15 -7.27
N MET A 137 8.92 -0.36 -8.39
CA MET A 137 9.52 -0.79 -9.63
C MET A 137 9.32 0.30 -10.67
N ILE A 138 10.42 0.93 -11.09
CA ILE A 138 10.43 2.12 -11.93
C ILE A 138 11.03 1.80 -13.28
N GLY A 139 10.35 2.18 -14.35
CA GLY A 139 10.84 2.11 -15.71
C GLY A 139 11.02 3.49 -16.33
N VAL A 140 12.14 3.69 -16.98
CA VAL A 140 12.45 4.87 -17.80
C VAL A 140 12.57 4.43 -19.25
N HIS A 141 11.79 5.03 -20.13
CA HIS A 141 11.85 4.70 -21.56
C HIS A 141 13.26 4.97 -22.12
N LYS A 142 13.81 4.03 -22.85
CA LYS A 142 15.21 4.05 -23.35
C LYS A 142 15.57 5.29 -24.16
N LYS A 143 14.58 5.96 -24.76
CA LYS A 143 14.76 7.25 -25.42
C LYS A 143 15.38 8.31 -24.51
N TYR A 144 15.13 8.22 -23.20
CA TYR A 144 15.58 9.19 -22.22
C TYR A 144 16.79 8.73 -21.39
N ARG A 145 17.29 7.52 -21.59
CA ARG A 145 18.33 6.87 -20.77
C ARG A 145 19.64 7.66 -20.62
N ASN A 146 19.94 8.56 -21.56
CA ASN A 146 21.15 9.39 -21.51
C ASN A 146 20.97 10.63 -20.61
N THR A 147 19.73 10.96 -20.24
CA THR A 147 19.40 12.13 -19.42
C THR A 147 18.97 11.73 -18.03
N ILE A 148 18.23 10.60 -17.92
CA ILE A 148 17.64 10.15 -16.66
C ILE A 148 17.61 8.62 -16.62
N VAL A 149 17.87 8.05 -15.46
CA VAL A 149 17.78 6.60 -15.21
C VAL A 149 16.81 6.33 -14.05
N PRO A 150 16.30 5.10 -13.89
CA PRO A 150 15.36 4.79 -12.81
C PRO A 150 15.86 5.16 -11.42
N PHE A 151 17.17 5.16 -11.21
CA PHE A 151 17.78 5.52 -9.93
C PHE A 151 17.51 6.98 -9.54
N ASP A 152 17.48 7.89 -10.50
CA ASP A 152 17.25 9.32 -10.28
C ASP A 152 15.81 9.62 -9.83
N LEU A 153 14.89 8.69 -10.11
CA LEU A 153 13.47 8.82 -9.75
C LEU A 153 13.13 8.26 -8.36
N TYR A 154 14.09 7.61 -7.68
CA TYR A 154 13.88 7.22 -6.29
C TYR A 154 13.97 8.44 -5.38
N PRO A 155 13.19 8.48 -4.29
CA PRO A 155 13.23 9.60 -3.37
C PRO A 155 14.66 9.81 -2.83
N ALA A 156 15.19 11.03 -3.00
CA ALA A 156 16.46 11.45 -2.42
C ALA A 156 16.28 12.17 -1.08
N TYR A 157 15.06 12.67 -0.84
CA TYR A 157 14.73 13.38 0.38
C TYR A 157 14.70 12.42 1.57
N ARG A 158 15.45 12.74 2.61
CA ARG A 158 15.47 11.98 3.86
C ARG A 158 15.14 12.90 5.00
N THR A 159 14.00 12.67 5.61
CA THR A 159 13.63 13.28 6.88
C THR A 159 12.78 12.30 7.66
N GLU A 160 12.93 12.35 8.96
CA GLU A 160 12.12 11.54 9.87
C GLU A 160 11.15 12.47 10.60
N LYS A 161 9.92 12.04 10.77
CA LYS A 161 8.91 12.72 11.57
C LYS A 161 8.41 11.80 12.64
N THR A 162 8.44 12.27 13.87
CA THR A 162 7.87 11.55 15.00
C THR A 162 6.36 11.68 15.03
N LEU A 163 5.70 10.86 15.83
CA LEU A 163 4.26 10.99 16.07
C LEU A 163 3.93 12.39 16.62
N ARG A 164 4.77 12.90 17.51
CA ARG A 164 4.62 14.25 18.10
C ARG A 164 4.64 15.35 17.04
N ASP A 165 5.53 15.26 16.05
CA ASP A 165 5.63 16.25 14.97
C ASP A 165 4.37 16.31 14.11
N VAL A 166 3.64 15.19 14.01
CA VAL A 166 2.48 15.08 13.12
C VAL A 166 1.18 15.38 13.82
N ILE A 167 0.95 14.84 15.02
CA ILE A 167 -0.33 14.96 15.72
C ILE A 167 -0.23 15.61 17.11
N GLY A 168 0.97 15.96 17.57
CA GLY A 168 1.16 16.51 18.91
C GLY A 168 0.49 17.88 19.15
N HIS A 169 0.07 18.56 18.09
CA HIS A 169 -0.65 19.83 18.15
C HIS A 169 -2.19 19.66 18.25
N PHE A 170 -2.71 18.45 18.05
CA PHE A 170 -4.13 18.18 18.20
C PHE A 170 -4.52 18.09 19.67
N PRO A 171 -5.71 18.57 20.07
CA PRO A 171 -6.23 18.37 21.41
C PRO A 171 -6.45 16.88 21.70
N SER A 172 -6.32 16.51 22.97
CA SER A 172 -6.70 15.17 23.40
C SER A 172 -8.20 15.01 23.35
N LEU A 173 -8.66 13.83 22.90
CA LEU A 173 -10.07 13.48 22.85
C LEU A 173 -10.34 12.33 23.83
N GLU A 174 -11.52 12.37 24.44
CA GLU A 174 -12.04 11.24 25.20
C GLU A 174 -12.81 10.26 24.30
N TRP A 175 -13.15 9.12 24.86
CA TRP A 175 -13.83 8.03 24.15
C TRP A 175 -15.15 8.47 23.52
N GLY A 176 -15.24 8.40 22.20
CA GLY A 176 -16.43 8.79 21.43
C GLY A 176 -16.52 10.27 21.10
N GLU A 177 -15.55 11.08 21.53
CA GLU A 177 -15.50 12.50 21.17
C GLU A 177 -15.08 12.72 19.72
N ILE A 178 -15.61 13.80 19.18
CA ILE A 178 -15.24 14.33 17.86
C ILE A 178 -14.80 15.77 18.09
N SER A 179 -13.71 16.18 17.48
CA SER A 179 -13.23 17.56 17.58
C SER A 179 -14.25 18.54 16.97
N ASP A 180 -14.47 19.66 17.65
CA ASP A 180 -15.34 20.72 17.16
C ASP A 180 -14.77 21.44 15.93
N THR A 181 -13.47 21.35 15.72
CA THR A 181 -12.74 22.05 14.64
C THR A 181 -12.32 21.16 13.48
N ASP A 182 -12.30 19.84 13.68
CA ASP A 182 -11.90 18.88 12.65
C ASP A 182 -12.72 17.59 12.76
N PHE A 183 -13.67 17.40 11.85
CA PHE A 183 -14.52 16.21 11.79
C PHE A 183 -13.73 14.89 11.69
N TYR A 184 -12.54 14.89 11.08
CA TYR A 184 -11.71 13.70 10.97
C TYR A 184 -10.92 13.42 12.24
N HIS A 185 -10.80 14.37 13.15
CA HIS A 185 -10.20 14.17 14.47
C HIS A 185 -11.29 13.67 15.44
N ALA A 186 -11.47 12.36 15.45
CA ALA A 186 -12.48 11.68 16.25
C ALA A 186 -11.88 10.48 16.97
N PHE A 187 -12.33 10.26 18.22
CA PHE A 187 -11.95 9.08 18.97
C PHE A 187 -13.09 8.06 18.99
N ARG A 188 -12.84 6.93 18.31
CA ARG A 188 -13.82 5.84 18.20
C ARG A 188 -14.20 5.28 19.59
N THR A 189 -15.47 4.98 19.78
CA THR A 189 -15.94 4.23 20.94
C THR A 189 -15.61 2.75 20.77
N TYR A 190 -14.92 2.18 21.75
CA TYR A 190 -14.64 0.75 21.85
C TYR A 190 -15.55 0.07 22.86
N SER A 191 -15.64 -1.26 22.83
CA SER A 191 -16.34 -2.02 23.87
C SER A 191 -15.67 -1.80 25.24
N PRO A 192 -16.42 -1.87 26.35
CA PRO A 192 -15.85 -1.75 27.70
C PRO A 192 -14.70 -2.73 27.95
N GLU A 193 -14.79 -3.92 27.38
CA GLU A 193 -13.76 -4.95 27.46
C GLU A 193 -12.47 -4.51 26.74
N MET A 194 -12.56 -4.07 25.49
CA MET A 194 -11.40 -3.59 24.73
C MET A 194 -10.80 -2.34 25.40
N ARG A 195 -11.64 -1.45 25.93
CA ARG A 195 -11.20 -0.28 26.69
C ARG A 195 -10.35 -0.69 27.89
N SER A 196 -10.72 -1.75 28.61
CA SER A 196 -9.96 -2.26 29.76
C SER A 196 -8.55 -2.74 29.38
N TRP A 197 -8.33 -3.19 28.13
CA TRP A 197 -7.02 -3.64 27.68
C TRP A 197 -6.07 -2.48 27.35
N ILE A 198 -6.58 -1.36 26.84
CA ILE A 198 -5.75 -0.32 26.25
C ILE A 198 -5.69 0.99 27.04
N HIS A 199 -6.61 1.21 27.99
CA HIS A 199 -6.73 2.47 28.71
C HIS A 199 -5.46 2.85 29.48
N ASP A 200 -4.88 1.90 30.22
CA ASP A 200 -3.77 2.15 31.14
C ASP A 200 -2.38 1.86 30.53
N LEU A 201 -2.31 1.64 29.20
CA LEU A 201 -1.04 1.35 28.55
C LEU A 201 -0.09 2.54 28.62
N LYS A 202 1.16 2.28 28.97
CA LYS A 202 2.26 3.24 28.87
C LYS A 202 2.77 3.31 27.43
N GLU A 203 3.48 4.38 27.10
CA GLU A 203 4.13 4.52 25.78
C GLU A 203 5.01 3.30 25.44
N GLY A 204 4.81 2.77 24.25
CA GLY A 204 5.49 1.56 23.76
C GLY A 204 4.97 0.25 24.34
N GLN A 205 4.03 0.27 25.27
CA GLN A 205 3.47 -0.93 25.88
C GLN A 205 2.37 -1.52 25.00
N SER A 206 2.40 -2.85 24.88
CA SER A 206 1.33 -3.62 24.24
C SER A 206 0.40 -4.22 25.29
N ALA A 207 -0.91 -4.24 25.01
CA ALA A 207 -1.89 -4.91 25.87
C ALA A 207 -1.62 -6.43 26.03
N PHE A 208 -0.95 -7.05 25.07
CA PHE A 208 -0.54 -8.46 25.19
C PHE A 208 0.52 -8.70 26.27
N ASP A 209 1.24 -7.66 26.66
CA ASP A 209 2.30 -7.72 27.66
C ASP A 209 1.84 -7.11 29.00
N ASN A 210 0.51 -6.90 29.19
CA ASN A 210 -0.04 -6.42 30.45
C ASN A 210 0.24 -7.42 31.60
N GLU A 211 0.63 -6.92 32.75
CA GLU A 211 0.90 -7.77 33.93
C GLU A 211 -0.37 -8.45 34.43
N ASP A 212 -1.51 -7.75 34.41
CA ASP A 212 -2.81 -8.33 34.72
C ASP A 212 -3.33 -9.16 33.53
N PRO A 213 -3.43 -10.50 33.64
CA PRO A 213 -3.95 -11.33 32.57
C PRO A 213 -5.37 -10.96 32.12
N ASN A 214 -6.20 -10.39 33.02
CA ASN A 214 -7.57 -9.99 32.67
C ASN A 214 -7.61 -8.78 31.71
N LYS A 215 -6.56 -7.99 31.70
CA LYS A 215 -6.36 -6.86 30.80
C LYS A 215 -5.59 -7.22 29.51
N ARG A 216 -5.45 -8.51 29.20
CA ARG A 216 -4.86 -8.96 27.93
C ARG A 216 -5.93 -9.24 26.90
N PRO A 217 -5.68 -8.99 25.61
CA PRO A 217 -6.62 -9.29 24.54
C PRO A 217 -7.00 -10.78 24.52
N HIS A 218 -8.29 -11.05 24.55
CA HIS A 218 -8.85 -12.39 24.58
C HIS A 218 -10.18 -12.42 23.80
N ARG A 219 -10.75 -13.60 23.66
CA ARG A 219 -12.08 -13.83 23.10
C ARG A 219 -12.85 -14.77 24.02
N ILE A 220 -14.16 -14.61 24.03
CA ILE A 220 -15.05 -15.54 24.73
C ILE A 220 -15.58 -16.56 23.71
N VAL A 221 -15.36 -17.83 23.96
CA VAL A 221 -15.86 -18.93 23.13
C VAL A 221 -16.59 -19.90 24.05
N HIS A 222 -17.88 -20.11 23.84
CA HIS A 222 -18.75 -20.94 24.68
C HIS A 222 -18.72 -20.59 26.19
N GLY A 223 -18.56 -19.29 26.49
CA GLY A 223 -18.49 -18.81 27.88
C GLY A 223 -17.08 -18.91 28.50
N GLU A 224 -16.13 -19.51 27.85
CA GLU A 224 -14.75 -19.63 28.30
C GLU A 224 -13.87 -18.53 27.67
N ARG A 225 -12.98 -17.97 28.49
CA ARG A 225 -12.01 -16.98 28.08
C ARG A 225 -10.80 -17.67 27.42
N ILE A 226 -10.54 -17.31 26.18
CA ILE A 226 -9.39 -17.81 25.40
C ILE A 226 -8.46 -16.63 25.10
N GLU A 227 -7.26 -16.62 25.66
CA GLU A 227 -6.25 -15.61 25.33
C GLU A 227 -5.82 -15.66 23.86
N ASN A 228 -5.62 -14.50 23.27
CA ASN A 228 -5.02 -14.40 21.94
C ASN A 228 -3.51 -14.65 22.06
N THR A 229 -3.08 -15.87 21.72
CA THR A 229 -1.66 -16.27 21.75
C THR A 229 -0.86 -15.66 20.59
N ARG A 230 -1.51 -15.25 19.50
CA ARG A 230 -0.85 -14.58 18.38
C ARG A 230 -0.70 -13.10 18.70
N LYS A 231 0.45 -12.74 19.23
CA LYS A 231 0.84 -11.35 19.49
C LYS A 231 1.03 -10.62 18.16
N ASN A 232 0.03 -9.86 17.75
CA ASN A 232 0.22 -8.89 16.68
C ASN A 232 0.61 -7.55 17.34
N ARG A 233 1.91 -7.23 17.31
CA ARG A 233 2.45 -6.00 17.90
C ARG A 233 1.95 -4.72 17.23
N ASP A 234 1.29 -4.84 16.09
CA ASP A 234 0.67 -3.69 15.39
C ASP A 234 -0.68 -3.32 15.99
N LYS A 235 -1.27 -4.20 16.83
CA LYS A 235 -2.55 -3.99 17.50
C LYS A 235 -2.37 -3.79 19.00
N TYR A 236 -3.26 -3.00 19.58
CA TYR A 236 -3.35 -2.77 21.03
C TYR A 236 -2.02 -2.30 21.65
N THR A 237 -1.27 -1.47 20.92
CA THR A 237 -0.01 -0.90 21.39
C THR A 237 -0.12 0.62 21.44
N ARG A 238 0.18 1.21 22.61
CA ARG A 238 0.28 2.67 22.72
C ARG A 238 1.57 3.13 22.08
N GLN A 239 1.45 3.86 20.99
CA GLN A 239 2.61 4.34 20.23
C GLN A 239 3.38 5.41 21.01
N PRO A 240 4.72 5.39 20.99
CA PRO A 240 5.53 6.42 21.64
C PRO A 240 5.51 7.72 20.82
N TRP A 241 5.49 8.86 21.52
CA TRP A 241 5.42 10.18 20.91
C TRP A 241 6.67 10.55 20.09
N ASP A 242 7.83 10.17 20.57
CA ASP A 242 9.12 10.62 20.01
C ASP A 242 9.72 9.58 19.04
N ARG A 243 8.86 8.83 18.39
CA ARG A 243 9.20 7.87 17.33
C ARG A 243 8.21 7.97 16.17
N PHE A 244 8.61 7.46 15.01
CA PHE A 244 7.67 7.19 13.93
C PHE A 244 6.80 5.98 14.31
N VAL A 245 5.58 5.98 13.86
CA VAL A 245 4.60 4.94 14.16
C VAL A 245 4.57 3.87 13.07
N GLN A 246 3.98 2.74 13.41
CA GLN A 246 3.64 1.73 12.42
C GLN A 246 2.50 2.21 11.52
N CYS A 247 2.45 1.67 10.30
CA CYS A 247 1.39 2.00 9.36
C CYS A 247 0.03 1.61 9.94
N VAL A 248 -0.89 2.57 10.01
CA VAL A 248 -2.27 2.33 10.42
C VAL A 248 -2.97 1.47 9.37
N HIS A 249 -3.53 0.35 9.79
CA HIS A 249 -4.28 -0.56 8.92
C HIS A 249 -5.77 -0.19 8.93
N THR A 250 -6.47 -0.47 7.83
CA THR A 250 -7.92 -0.21 7.68
C THR A 250 -8.81 -1.02 8.63
N ARG A 251 -8.26 -2.07 9.26
CA ARG A 251 -8.91 -2.91 10.28
C ARG A 251 -8.14 -2.81 11.59
N ASN A 252 -7.98 -1.62 12.09
CA ASN A 252 -7.49 -1.41 13.46
C ASN A 252 -8.69 -1.46 14.39
N ASP A 253 -9.15 -2.68 14.62
CA ASP A 253 -10.00 -3.01 15.76
C ASP A 253 -9.11 -3.26 16.97
#